data_26de9bf66171cb4905cf5380428e13c3
#
_entry.id   26de9bf66171cb4905cf5380428e13c3
#
_cell.length_a   1.000
_cell.length_b   1.000
_cell.length_c   1.000
_cell.angle_alpha   90.00
_cell.angle_beta   90.00
_cell.angle_gamma   90.00
#
_symmetry.space_group_name_H-M   'P 1'
#
loop_
_entity.id
_entity.type
_entity.pdbx_description
1 polymer ?
#
loop_
_entity_poly.entity_id
_entity_poly.type
_entity_poly.pdbx_seq_one_letter_code
_entity_poly.pdbx_strand_id
1 'polypeptide(L)'
;MEAIVRRDYPKLRKISDFFYAASGIYQTVCHYYAFLYRYDWYIYPENVKSNSKPEKVIEEYEKLLNYLDRSYIKKLCGEIALKVVKYGCYYGYVIKDSKSIQIQELPPEYCRTRYSINGMPAVEFNM
;
A
#
# COMPACT_ATOMS: atom_id res chain seq x y z
N MET A 1 14.70 3.77 24.14
CA MET A 1 15.45 2.53 23.84
C MET A 1 14.72 1.25 24.28
N GLU A 2 14.10 1.22 25.42
CA GLU A 2 13.43 0.02 25.98
C GLU A 2 12.33 -0.58 25.05
N ALA A 3 11.53 0.25 24.40
CA ALA A 3 10.48 -0.21 23.47
C ALA A 3 11.04 -0.92 22.22
N ILE A 4 12.23 -0.55 21.76
CA ILE A 4 12.91 -1.19 20.63
C ILE A 4 13.39 -2.58 21.04
N VAL A 5 14.03 -2.68 22.19
CA VAL A 5 14.56 -3.95 22.71
C VAL A 5 13.42 -4.94 22.98
N ARG A 6 12.29 -4.46 23.49
CA ARG A 6 11.12 -5.29 23.80
C ARG A 6 10.22 -5.57 22.60
N ARG A 7 10.51 -4.99 21.44
CA ARG A 7 9.65 -5.08 20.24
C ARG A 7 8.21 -4.66 20.49
N ASP A 8 8.01 -3.62 21.30
CA ASP A 8 6.71 -3.04 21.60
C ASP A 8 6.24 -2.17 20.43
N TYR A 9 5.74 -2.81 19.38
CA TYR A 9 5.32 -2.15 18.15
C TYR A 9 4.23 -1.09 18.36
N PRO A 10 3.19 -1.29 19.19
CA PRO A 10 2.21 -0.24 19.48
C PRO A 10 2.85 1.03 20.04
N LYS A 11 3.80 0.88 20.97
CA LYS A 11 4.53 2.01 21.55
C LYS A 11 5.46 2.68 20.53
N LEU A 12 6.12 1.90 19.69
CA LEU A 12 6.97 2.43 18.61
C LEU A 12 6.16 3.25 17.60
N ARG A 13 4.96 2.82 17.22
CA ARG A 13 4.05 3.58 16.35
C ARG A 13 3.65 4.92 16.97
N LYS A 14 3.29 4.96 18.24
CA LYS A 14 2.98 6.21 18.96
C LYS A 14 4.18 7.17 19.01
N ILE A 15 5.38 6.64 19.21
CA ILE A 15 6.62 7.44 19.17
C ILE A 15 6.83 8.01 17.76
N SER A 16 6.64 7.20 16.72
CA SER A 16 6.72 7.66 15.33
C SER A 16 5.70 8.77 15.03
N ASP A 17 4.46 8.65 15.48
CA ASP A 17 3.44 9.68 15.33
C ASP A 17 3.83 10.98 16.02
N PHE A 18 4.37 10.89 17.24
CA PHE A 18 4.86 12.06 17.97
C PHE A 18 5.96 12.78 17.19
N PHE A 19 6.99 12.05 16.71
CA PHE A 19 8.06 12.66 15.93
C PHE A 19 7.59 13.17 14.58
N TYR A 20 6.63 12.51 13.94
CA TYR A 20 6.05 12.99 12.69
C TYR A 20 5.32 14.34 12.87
N ALA A 21 4.66 14.54 14.00
CA ALA A 21 4.01 15.81 14.33
C ALA A 21 4.99 16.90 14.82
N ALA A 22 6.04 16.53 15.55
CA ALA A 22 6.93 17.46 16.22
C ALA A 22 8.20 17.81 15.44
N SER A 23 8.65 16.97 14.50
CA SER A 23 9.90 17.14 13.76
C SER A 23 9.68 17.28 12.28
N GLY A 24 9.87 18.49 11.74
CA GLY A 24 9.80 18.74 10.29
C GLY A 24 10.81 17.93 9.49
N ILE A 25 11.99 17.65 10.05
CA ILE A 25 13.00 16.80 9.40
C ILE A 25 12.47 15.36 9.26
N TYR A 26 11.94 14.79 10.33
CA TYR A 26 11.38 13.43 10.29
C TYR A 26 10.19 13.34 9.33
N GLN A 27 9.31 14.33 9.34
CA GLN A 27 8.20 14.44 8.40
C GLN A 27 8.68 14.48 6.94
N THR A 28 9.70 15.32 6.64
CA THR A 28 10.27 15.46 5.30
C THR A 28 10.87 14.13 4.82
N VAL A 29 11.62 13.44 5.68
CA VAL A 29 12.20 12.12 5.37
C VAL A 29 11.11 11.09 5.08
N CYS A 30 10.06 11.03 5.91
CA CYS A 30 8.93 10.12 5.69
C CYS A 30 8.23 10.40 4.36
N HIS A 31 7.98 11.68 4.03
CA HIS A 31 7.37 12.06 2.76
C HIS A 31 8.27 11.74 1.57
N TYR A 32 9.57 12.00 1.67
CA TYR A 32 10.52 11.71 0.61
C TYR A 32 10.46 10.22 0.23
N TYR A 33 10.60 9.32 1.20
CA TYR A 33 10.54 7.88 0.94
C TYR A 33 9.15 7.42 0.47
N ALA A 34 8.09 7.92 1.07
CA ALA A 34 6.73 7.54 0.70
C ALA A 34 6.37 7.96 -0.74
N PHE A 35 6.79 9.16 -1.14
CA PHE A 35 6.41 9.71 -2.43
C PHE A 35 7.23 9.21 -3.61
N LEU A 36 8.35 8.54 -3.38
CA LEU A 36 9.08 7.82 -4.44
C LEU A 36 8.17 6.85 -5.20
N TYR A 37 7.23 6.20 -4.50
CA TYR A 37 6.27 5.26 -5.10
C TYR A 37 5.14 5.92 -5.92
N ARG A 38 5.08 7.24 -6.00
CA ARG A 38 4.08 7.97 -6.79
C ARG A 38 4.57 8.35 -8.18
N TYR A 39 5.88 8.41 -8.38
CA TYR A 39 6.46 9.04 -9.56
C TYR A 39 6.79 8.07 -10.68
N ASP A 40 7.33 6.91 -10.37
CA ASP A 40 7.91 6.00 -11.35
C ASP A 40 7.26 4.62 -11.31
N TRP A 41 6.14 4.48 -12.00
CA TRP A 41 5.57 3.18 -12.29
C TRP A 41 4.93 3.18 -13.68
N TYR A 42 5.01 2.05 -14.33
CA TYR A 42 4.39 1.82 -15.62
C TYR A 42 3.76 0.43 -15.64
N ILE A 43 2.79 0.27 -16.52
CA ILE A 43 2.10 -1.00 -16.75
C ILE A 43 2.47 -1.47 -18.13
N TYR A 44 2.81 -2.73 -18.23
CA TYR A 44 3.07 -3.37 -19.53
C TYR A 44 2.27 -4.68 -19.61
N PRO A 45 1.79 -5.05 -20.81
CA PRO A 45 1.10 -6.30 -21.01
C PRO A 45 2.10 -7.47 -20.91
N GLU A 46 1.80 -8.44 -20.07
CA GLU A 46 2.58 -9.66 -19.92
C GLU A 46 1.82 -10.85 -20.52
N ASN A 47 2.54 -11.81 -21.09
CA ASN A 47 1.96 -13.05 -21.62
C ASN A 47 0.91 -12.85 -22.73
N VAL A 48 1.12 -11.86 -23.59
CA VAL A 48 0.26 -11.64 -24.76
C VAL A 48 0.41 -12.85 -25.71
N LYS A 49 -0.70 -13.55 -25.96
CA LYS A 49 -0.68 -14.69 -26.87
C LYS A 49 -0.31 -14.21 -28.28
N SER A 50 0.58 -14.95 -28.95
CA SER A 50 1.09 -14.61 -30.31
C SER A 50 -0.01 -14.38 -31.36
N ASN A 51 -1.22 -14.93 -31.13
CA ASN A 51 -2.37 -14.80 -32.03
C ASN A 51 -3.35 -13.68 -31.60
N SER A 52 -3.01 -12.89 -30.57
CA SER A 52 -3.88 -11.78 -30.14
C SER A 52 -3.80 -10.64 -31.15
N LYS A 53 -4.96 -10.12 -31.56
CA LYS A 53 -5.01 -8.92 -32.43
C LYS A 53 -4.48 -7.73 -31.62
N PRO A 54 -3.52 -6.95 -32.15
CA PRO A 54 -2.93 -5.80 -31.44
C PRO A 54 -3.97 -4.80 -30.94
N GLU A 55 -5.00 -4.55 -31.74
CA GLU A 55 -6.09 -3.61 -31.43
C GLU A 55 -6.85 -4.01 -30.16
N LYS A 56 -7.10 -5.31 -29.98
CA LYS A 56 -7.78 -5.82 -28.78
C LYS A 56 -6.93 -5.69 -27.53
N VAL A 57 -5.62 -5.90 -27.65
CA VAL A 57 -4.67 -5.71 -26.53
C VAL A 57 -4.62 -4.24 -26.11
N ILE A 58 -4.60 -3.33 -27.08
CA ILE A 58 -4.62 -1.88 -26.82
C ILE A 58 -5.93 -1.47 -26.12
N GLU A 59 -7.07 -1.95 -26.61
CA GLU A 59 -8.37 -1.65 -25.98
C GLU A 59 -8.47 -2.14 -24.52
N GLU A 60 -7.98 -3.36 -24.25
CA GLU A 60 -7.94 -3.90 -22.89
C GLU A 60 -6.98 -3.11 -22.00
N TYR A 61 -5.86 -2.67 -22.54
CA TYR A 61 -4.88 -1.83 -21.84
C TYR A 61 -5.46 -0.46 -21.48
N GLU A 62 -6.13 0.20 -22.42
CA GLU A 62 -6.80 1.48 -22.15
C GLU A 62 -7.91 1.37 -21.09
N LYS A 63 -8.69 0.28 -21.12
CA LYS A 63 -9.68 0.00 -20.08
C LYS A 63 -9.04 -0.14 -18.70
N LEU A 64 -7.91 -0.85 -18.63
CA LEU A 64 -7.16 -1.01 -17.39
C LEU A 64 -6.59 0.33 -16.88
N LEU A 65 -5.99 1.14 -17.76
CA LEU A 65 -5.50 2.46 -17.40
C LEU A 65 -6.61 3.34 -16.83
N ASN A 66 -7.75 3.41 -17.51
CA ASN A 66 -8.91 4.17 -17.05
C ASN A 66 -9.46 3.68 -15.70
N TYR A 67 -9.43 2.37 -15.45
CA TYR A 67 -9.84 1.78 -14.18
C TYR A 67 -8.88 2.17 -13.05
N LEU A 68 -7.58 2.15 -13.29
CA LEU A 68 -6.56 2.52 -12.31
C LEU A 68 -6.56 4.03 -12.03
N ASP A 69 -6.76 4.86 -13.04
CA ASP A 69 -6.87 6.31 -12.88
C ASP A 69 -8.09 6.69 -12.04
N ARG A 70 -9.24 6.07 -12.28
CA ARG A 70 -10.45 6.25 -11.46
C ARG A 70 -10.25 5.79 -10.01
N SER A 71 -9.36 4.84 -9.79
CA SER A 71 -9.00 4.34 -8.46
C SER A 71 -7.97 5.23 -7.74
N TYR A 72 -7.47 6.29 -8.38
CA TYR A 72 -6.41 7.16 -7.85
C TYR A 72 -5.20 6.37 -7.34
N ILE A 73 -4.81 5.31 -8.06
CA ILE A 73 -3.87 4.31 -7.59
C ILE A 73 -2.51 4.91 -7.18
N LYS A 74 -2.04 5.94 -7.88
CA LYS A 74 -0.79 6.64 -7.55
C LYS A 74 -0.86 7.31 -6.17
N LYS A 75 -1.97 7.99 -5.88
CA LYS A 75 -2.21 8.61 -4.57
C LYS A 75 -2.29 7.54 -3.48
N LEU A 76 -3.05 6.49 -3.74
CA LEU A 76 -3.22 5.37 -2.82
C LEU A 76 -1.89 4.70 -2.48
N CYS A 77 -1.04 4.44 -3.47
CA CYS A 77 0.30 3.87 -3.25
C CYS A 77 1.17 4.79 -2.36
N GLY A 78 1.12 6.11 -2.57
CA GLY A 78 1.84 7.06 -1.72
C GLY A 78 1.34 7.08 -0.28
N GLU A 79 0.02 7.00 -0.07
CA GLU A 79 -0.57 6.92 1.27
C GLU A 79 -0.21 5.63 2.01
N ILE A 80 -0.27 4.49 1.32
CA ILE A 80 0.18 3.19 1.84
C ILE A 80 1.66 3.25 2.20
N ALA A 81 2.51 3.76 1.29
CA ALA A 81 3.94 3.87 1.50
C ALA A 81 4.27 4.75 2.71
N LEU A 82 3.55 5.87 2.90
CA LEU A 82 3.73 6.73 4.07
C LEU A 82 3.44 5.98 5.38
N LYS A 83 2.38 5.18 5.41
CA LYS A 83 2.05 4.35 6.58
C LYS A 83 3.11 3.28 6.83
N VAL A 84 3.60 2.63 5.79
CA VAL A 84 4.69 1.65 5.89
C VAL A 84 5.97 2.28 6.43
N VAL A 85 6.35 3.46 5.93
CA VAL A 85 7.54 4.19 6.41
C VAL A 85 7.39 4.59 7.87
N LYS A 86 6.21 5.07 8.29
CA LYS A 86 5.95 5.50 9.68
C LYS A 86 5.82 4.34 10.67
N TYR A 87 5.16 3.26 10.28
CA TYR A 87 4.71 2.22 11.21
C TYR A 87 5.38 0.86 10.99
N GLY A 88 6.13 0.71 9.90
CA GLY A 88 6.74 -0.56 9.51
C GLY A 88 5.77 -1.59 8.93
N CYS A 89 4.47 -1.28 8.88
CA CYS A 89 3.43 -2.15 8.34
C CYS A 89 2.22 -1.34 7.85
N TYR A 90 1.44 -1.95 6.98
CA TYR A 90 0.14 -1.47 6.56
C TYR A 90 -0.81 -2.66 6.42
N TYR A 91 -2.02 -2.53 6.94
CA TYR A 91 -3.08 -3.49 6.76
C TYR A 91 -4.25 -2.82 6.08
N GLY A 92 -4.74 -3.44 5.02
CA GLY A 92 -5.85 -2.89 4.25
C GLY A 92 -6.79 -3.97 3.77
N TYR A 93 -8.08 -3.68 3.79
CA TYR A 93 -9.11 -4.50 3.19
C TYR A 93 -9.44 -3.95 1.80
N VAL A 94 -9.24 -4.77 0.77
CA VAL A 94 -9.49 -4.39 -0.62
C VAL A 94 -10.97 -4.55 -0.95
N ILE A 95 -11.61 -3.45 -1.30
CA ILE A 95 -12.98 -3.41 -1.82
C ILE A 95 -12.88 -3.18 -3.32
N LYS A 96 -13.30 -4.16 -4.09
CA LYS A 96 -13.23 -4.14 -5.55
C LYS A 96 -14.63 -4.01 -6.14
N ASP A 97 -14.82 -3.02 -6.97
CA ASP A 97 -16.02 -2.82 -7.78
C ASP A 97 -15.65 -2.83 -9.28
N SER A 98 -16.67 -2.90 -10.15
CA SER A 98 -16.50 -2.82 -11.61
C SER A 98 -15.87 -1.50 -12.10
N LYS A 99 -15.94 -0.45 -11.27
CA LYS A 99 -15.52 0.92 -11.63
C LYS A 99 -14.19 1.34 -11.00
N SER A 100 -13.85 0.82 -9.82
CA SER A 100 -12.68 1.25 -9.05
C SER A 100 -12.25 0.22 -8.01
N ILE A 101 -11.02 0.41 -7.50
CA ILE A 101 -10.49 -0.28 -6.32
C ILE A 101 -10.47 0.74 -5.18
N GLN A 102 -10.96 0.34 -4.02
CA GLN A 102 -10.82 1.07 -2.77
C GLN A 102 -10.10 0.19 -1.76
N ILE A 103 -9.29 0.79 -0.92
CA ILE A 103 -8.63 0.08 0.17
C ILE A 103 -9.03 0.76 1.48
N GLN A 104 -9.71 0.02 2.32
CA GLN A 104 -10.02 0.44 3.67
C GLN A 104 -8.84 0.12 4.57
N GLU A 105 -8.25 1.13 5.20
CA GLU A 105 -7.20 0.95 6.19
C GLU A 105 -7.75 0.23 7.43
N LEU A 106 -7.03 -0.77 7.88
CA LEU A 106 -7.34 -1.49 9.11
C LEU A 106 -6.33 -1.10 10.20
N PRO A 107 -6.80 -0.79 11.43
CA PRO A 107 -5.91 -0.43 12.53
C PRO A 107 -4.97 -1.60 12.86
N PRO A 108 -3.64 -1.38 12.88
CA PRO A 108 -2.67 -2.45 13.11
C PRO A 108 -2.81 -3.14 14.47
N GLU A 109 -3.45 -2.50 15.44
CA GLU A 109 -3.68 -3.04 16.78
C GLU A 109 -4.62 -4.25 16.76
N TYR A 110 -5.53 -4.29 15.80
CA TYR A 110 -6.53 -5.37 15.63
C TYR A 110 -6.11 -6.40 14.58
N CYS A 111 -4.98 -6.18 13.90
CA CYS A 111 -4.48 -7.06 12.85
C CYS A 111 -3.40 -7.99 13.41
N ARG A 112 -3.52 -9.28 13.11
CA ARG A 112 -2.53 -10.30 13.46
C ARG A 112 -2.21 -11.17 12.26
N THR A 113 -0.94 -11.48 12.08
CA THR A 113 -0.45 -12.39 11.03
C THR A 113 0.19 -13.58 11.72
N ARG A 114 -0.55 -14.69 11.83
CA ARG A 114 -0.08 -15.89 12.52
C ARG A 114 0.38 -16.99 11.58
N TYR A 115 -0.13 -17.00 10.37
CA TYR A 115 0.14 -18.03 9.36
C TYR A 115 0.16 -17.43 7.95
N SER A 116 0.62 -18.21 7.00
CA SER A 116 0.60 -17.84 5.58
C SER A 116 -0.24 -18.83 4.78
N ILE A 117 -0.94 -18.34 3.77
CA ILE A 117 -1.69 -19.13 2.79
C ILE A 117 -1.01 -18.94 1.44
N ASN A 118 -0.55 -20.02 0.82
CA ASN A 118 0.17 -19.98 -0.47
C ASN A 118 1.37 -19.02 -0.48
N GLY A 119 2.10 -18.93 0.64
CA GLY A 119 3.25 -18.03 0.79
C GLY A 119 2.90 -16.57 1.08
N MET A 120 1.63 -16.21 1.11
CA MET A 120 1.18 -14.87 1.49
C MET A 120 0.73 -14.85 2.95
N PRO A 121 1.13 -13.82 3.74
CA PRO A 121 0.68 -13.69 5.11
C PRO A 121 -0.85 -13.54 5.17
N ALA A 122 -1.51 -14.40 5.94
CA ALA A 122 -2.92 -14.27 6.21
C ALA A 122 -3.15 -13.34 7.40
N VAL A 123 -3.99 -12.34 7.23
CA VAL A 123 -4.30 -11.33 8.24
C VAL A 123 -5.61 -11.68 8.92
N GLU A 124 -5.57 -11.87 10.23
CA GLU A 124 -6.75 -11.94 11.08
C GLU A 124 -7.07 -10.54 11.60
N PHE A 125 -8.31 -10.10 11.43
CA PHE A 125 -8.81 -8.84 11.96
C PHE A 125 -9.84 -9.12 13.06
N ASN A 126 -9.51 -8.75 14.30
CA ASN A 126 -10.36 -8.95 15.47
C ASN A 126 -10.61 -7.60 16.13
N MET A 127 -11.85 -7.16 16.14
CA MET A 127 -12.31 -6.02 16.93
C MET A 127 -12.74 -6.45 18.32
#